data_3cdc43185650f3fd53ddc993268daba9
#
_entry.id   3cdc43185650f3fd53ddc993268daba9
#
_cell.length_a   1.000
_cell.length_b   1.000
_cell.length_c   1.000
_cell.angle_alpha   90.00
_cell.angle_beta   90.00
_cell.angle_gamma   90.00
#
_symmetry.space_group_name_H-M   'P 1'
#
loop_
_entity.id
_entity.type
_entity.pdbx_description
1 polymer ?
#
loop_
_entity_poly.entity_id
_entity_poly.type
_entity_poly.pdbx_seq_one_letter_code
_entity_poly.pdbx_strand_id
1 'polypeptide(L)'
;MRKISYVITFLAVVVSLIFNVLSLRRVDWLVVKTPEVLRTQITIRYGLTTLCELKHVNIPGSDNNSRLEYTSYDCRPFPKRVQDGCEEGNSGFCAAWTSAGYAVEISIGFAVLALFAILIGLSTGSRRRRIWKAVAGLVALHAIMQIVAFAIVTDTMRTGAFPTFEDAKPGTGYIFNTFAWIFSVLIAAGVVLTGVSADKGHKWAAGNRAYRRIDN
;
A
#
# COMPACT_ATOMS: atom_id res chain seq x y z
N MET A 1 -12.66 -24.65 -9.26
CA MET A 1 -13.10 -23.75 -8.17
C MET A 1 -14.58 -23.42 -8.29
N ARG A 2 -15.30 -23.27 -7.16
CA ARG A 2 -16.71 -22.86 -7.13
C ARG A 2 -16.87 -21.39 -7.53
N LYS A 3 -18.04 -21.03 -8.07
CA LYS A 3 -18.37 -19.65 -8.43
C LYS A 3 -18.28 -18.70 -7.22
N ILE A 4 -18.71 -19.18 -6.05
CA ILE A 4 -18.64 -18.44 -4.79
C ILE A 4 -17.20 -18.07 -4.40
N SER A 5 -16.23 -18.97 -4.56
CA SER A 5 -14.82 -18.67 -4.26
C SER A 5 -14.29 -17.52 -5.11
N TYR A 6 -14.67 -17.44 -6.39
CA TYR A 6 -14.29 -16.30 -7.26
C TYR A 6 -14.93 -14.98 -6.83
N VAL A 7 -16.20 -15.01 -6.40
CA VAL A 7 -16.88 -13.80 -5.89
C VAL A 7 -16.22 -13.32 -4.61
N ILE A 8 -15.92 -14.22 -3.67
CA ILE A 8 -15.22 -13.85 -2.44
C ILE A 8 -13.83 -13.28 -2.75
N THR A 9 -13.07 -13.93 -3.65
CA THR A 9 -11.77 -13.43 -4.09
C THR A 9 -11.87 -12.05 -4.74
N PHE A 10 -12.88 -11.83 -5.59
CA PHE A 10 -13.13 -10.53 -6.22
C PHE A 10 -13.33 -9.44 -5.17
N LEU A 11 -14.23 -9.65 -4.22
CA LEU A 11 -14.50 -8.68 -3.16
C LEU A 11 -13.25 -8.43 -2.30
N ALA A 12 -12.51 -9.48 -1.97
CA ALA A 12 -11.29 -9.35 -1.17
C ALA A 12 -10.20 -8.55 -1.93
N VAL A 13 -10.02 -8.78 -3.24
CA VAL A 13 -9.07 -8.00 -4.05
C VAL A 13 -9.52 -6.55 -4.17
N VAL A 14 -10.83 -6.28 -4.30
CA VAL A 14 -11.37 -4.89 -4.29
C VAL A 14 -11.04 -4.19 -2.98
N VAL A 15 -11.23 -4.85 -1.83
CA VAL A 15 -10.90 -4.28 -0.52
C VAL A 15 -9.39 -3.99 -0.42
N SER A 16 -8.54 -4.92 -0.85
CA SER A 16 -7.08 -4.69 -0.87
C SER A 16 -6.69 -3.53 -1.78
N LEU A 17 -7.31 -3.43 -2.96
CA LEU A 17 -7.11 -2.32 -3.89
C LEU A 17 -7.51 -0.97 -3.27
N ILE A 18 -8.63 -0.92 -2.53
CA ILE A 18 -9.06 0.30 -1.82
C ILE A 18 -7.99 0.73 -0.82
N PHE A 19 -7.49 -0.19 0.03
CA PHE A 19 -6.41 0.14 0.98
C PHE A 19 -5.15 0.64 0.27
N ASN A 20 -4.79 0.02 -0.87
CA ASN A 20 -3.63 0.44 -1.64
C ASN A 20 -3.81 1.85 -2.23
N VAL A 21 -4.96 2.16 -2.82
CA VAL A 21 -5.27 3.50 -3.35
C VAL A 21 -5.31 4.54 -2.22
N LEU A 22 -5.91 4.20 -1.07
CA LEU A 22 -5.89 5.07 0.10
C LEU A 22 -4.45 5.31 0.56
N SER A 23 -3.63 4.27 0.66
CA SER A 23 -2.22 4.39 1.02
C SER A 23 -1.45 5.34 0.09
N LEU A 24 -1.60 5.19 -1.24
CA LEU A 24 -0.95 6.04 -2.23
C LEU A 24 -1.38 7.51 -2.11
N ARG A 25 -2.66 7.76 -1.84
CA ARG A 25 -3.23 9.11 -1.75
C ARG A 25 -2.91 9.84 -0.45
N ARG A 26 -2.51 9.10 0.58
CA ARG A 26 -2.19 9.72 1.88
C ARG A 26 -0.83 10.40 1.84
N VAL A 27 -0.78 11.62 2.37
CA VAL A 27 0.44 12.41 2.50
C VAL A 27 1.20 12.14 3.82
N ASP A 28 0.76 11.15 4.59
CA ASP A 28 1.27 10.81 5.90
C ASP A 28 1.71 9.33 5.97
N TRP A 29 2.70 8.97 5.17
CA TRP A 29 3.41 7.70 5.31
C TRP A 29 4.33 7.71 6.52
N LEU A 30 5.09 8.80 6.68
CA LEU A 30 5.84 9.09 7.87
C LEU A 30 5.45 10.45 8.42
N VAL A 31 5.43 10.58 9.74
CA VAL A 31 5.09 11.82 10.44
C VAL A 31 6.22 12.15 11.40
N VAL A 32 6.78 13.33 11.25
CA VAL A 32 7.79 13.90 12.13
C VAL A 32 7.18 15.08 12.87
N LYS A 33 7.29 15.06 14.19
CA LYS A 33 6.88 16.18 15.04
C LYS A 33 8.11 16.76 15.71
N THR A 34 8.41 18.02 15.43
CA THR A 34 9.49 18.71 16.14
C THR A 34 9.04 19.05 17.56
N PRO A 35 9.96 19.03 18.54
CA PRO A 35 9.67 19.56 19.88
C PRO A 35 9.24 21.03 19.76
N GLU A 36 8.37 21.45 20.65
CA GLU A 36 7.90 22.82 20.71
C GLU A 36 9.05 23.76 21.09
N VAL A 37 9.55 24.53 20.13
CA VAL A 37 10.60 25.53 20.34
C VAL A 37 9.99 26.91 20.09
N LEU A 38 10.17 27.86 21.04
CA LEU A 38 9.65 29.22 20.93
C LEU A 38 8.14 29.30 20.63
N ARG A 39 7.34 28.36 21.21
CA ARG A 39 5.88 28.26 20.99
C ARG A 39 5.46 27.96 19.56
N THR A 40 6.37 27.40 18.78
CA THR A 40 6.13 26.93 17.41
C THR A 40 6.27 25.42 17.39
N GLN A 41 5.24 24.69 16.98
CA GLN A 41 5.27 23.27 16.72
C GLN A 41 5.18 23.04 15.22
N ILE A 42 6.14 22.32 14.66
CA ILE A 42 6.14 21.94 13.25
C ILE A 42 5.84 20.44 13.15
N THR A 43 4.84 20.08 12.39
CA THR A 43 4.54 18.70 12.04
C THR A 43 4.77 18.50 10.54
N ILE A 44 5.74 17.66 10.19
CA ILE A 44 6.06 17.34 8.80
C ILE A 44 5.47 15.97 8.50
N ARG A 45 4.72 15.89 7.40
CA ARG A 45 4.11 14.66 6.90
C ARG A 45 4.74 14.29 5.55
N TYR A 46 5.36 13.14 5.50
CA TYR A 46 6.02 12.61 4.31
C TYR A 46 5.10 11.58 3.66
N GLY A 47 4.56 11.92 2.48
CA GLY A 47 3.92 10.96 1.58
C GLY A 47 4.93 10.38 0.61
N LEU A 48 4.52 9.46 -0.25
CA LEU A 48 5.41 8.88 -1.26
C LEU A 48 5.80 9.86 -2.37
N THR A 49 4.92 10.81 -2.68
CA THR A 49 5.12 11.79 -3.77
C THR A 49 5.00 13.25 -3.31
N THR A 50 4.61 13.46 -2.06
CA THR A 50 4.30 14.79 -1.55
C THR A 50 4.72 14.92 -0.09
N LEU A 51 5.31 16.04 0.27
CA LEU A 51 5.63 16.43 1.63
C LEU A 51 4.74 17.60 2.03
N CYS A 52 4.11 17.51 3.20
CA CYS A 52 3.28 18.59 3.75
C CYS A 52 3.79 19.02 5.13
N GLU A 53 3.96 20.31 5.30
CA GLU A 53 4.42 20.94 6.53
C GLU A 53 3.26 21.69 7.18
N LEU A 54 2.96 21.36 8.43
CA LEU A 54 1.97 22.01 9.27
C LEU A 54 2.71 22.78 10.36
N LYS A 55 2.68 24.10 10.28
CA LYS A 55 3.24 25.00 11.30
C LYS A 55 2.12 25.50 12.19
N HIS A 56 2.27 25.29 13.48
CA HIS A 56 1.37 25.79 14.50
C HIS A 56 2.12 26.77 15.40
N VAL A 57 1.72 28.04 15.37
CA VAL A 57 2.38 29.11 16.10
C VAL A 57 1.42 29.73 17.10
N ASN A 58 1.77 29.69 18.37
CA ASN A 58 1.02 30.29 19.46
C ASN A 58 1.66 31.64 19.82
N ILE A 59 1.06 32.76 19.42
CA ILE A 59 1.51 34.11 19.75
C ILE A 59 0.69 34.59 20.95
N PRO A 60 1.32 34.93 22.11
CA PRO A 60 0.60 35.57 23.21
C PRO A 60 0.17 36.94 22.78
N GLY A 61 -1.09 37.26 22.89
CA GLY A 61 -1.60 38.62 22.68
C GLY A 61 -1.14 39.57 23.79
N SER A 62 -1.19 40.86 23.49
CA SER A 62 -0.81 41.96 24.43
C SER A 62 -1.68 41.99 25.67
N ASP A 63 -2.89 41.46 25.62
CA ASP A 63 -3.79 41.28 26.75
C ASP A 63 -3.83 39.85 27.21
N ASN A 64 -3.85 39.61 28.53
CA ASN A 64 -3.81 38.30 29.18
C ASN A 64 -4.88 37.29 28.73
N ASN A 65 -5.81 37.69 27.86
CA ASN A 65 -6.94 36.84 27.41
C ASN A 65 -7.00 36.63 25.89
N SER A 66 -6.10 37.23 25.08
CA SER A 66 -6.08 37.04 23.63
C SER A 66 -4.88 36.17 23.23
N ARG A 67 -5.16 34.93 22.75
CA ARG A 67 -4.19 34.04 22.09
C ARG A 67 -4.42 34.12 20.59
N LEU A 68 -3.42 34.57 19.85
CA LEU A 68 -3.41 34.49 18.39
C LEU A 68 -2.78 33.14 17.98
N GLU A 69 -3.60 32.26 17.47
CA GLU A 69 -3.19 30.95 16.95
C GLU A 69 -3.11 31.05 15.42
N TYR A 70 -1.93 30.84 14.86
CA TYR A 70 -1.70 30.85 13.43
C TYR A 70 -1.31 29.44 12.98
N THR A 71 -2.05 28.90 12.03
CA THR A 71 -1.79 27.60 11.42
C THR A 71 -1.49 27.79 9.94
N SER A 72 -0.31 27.41 9.49
CA SER A 72 0.07 27.37 8.07
C SER A 72 0.22 25.93 7.62
N TYR A 73 -0.36 25.61 6.47
CA TYR A 73 -0.25 24.30 5.83
C TYR A 73 0.28 24.48 4.41
N ASP A 74 1.46 23.96 4.16
CA ASP A 74 2.11 24.02 2.86
C ASP A 74 2.52 22.60 2.40
N CYS A 75 2.29 22.31 1.11
CA CYS A 75 2.61 21.02 0.51
C CYS A 75 3.46 21.21 -0.75
N ARG A 76 4.47 20.35 -0.90
CA ARG A 76 5.32 20.33 -2.10
C ARG A 76 5.57 18.91 -2.60
N PRO A 77 5.92 18.73 -3.87
CA PRO A 77 6.42 17.45 -4.35
C PRO A 77 7.66 16.97 -3.55
N PHE A 78 7.75 15.66 -3.31
CA PHE A 78 8.84 15.04 -2.57
C PHE A 78 9.17 13.66 -3.16
N PRO A 79 10.45 13.28 -3.28
CA PRO A 79 11.62 14.14 -3.10
C PRO A 79 11.87 15.07 -4.30
N LYS A 80 12.41 16.27 -4.06
CA LYS A 80 12.89 17.20 -5.08
C LYS A 80 14.41 17.16 -5.20
N ARG A 81 14.94 17.20 -6.42
CA ARG A 81 16.38 17.05 -6.70
C ARG A 81 17.27 17.97 -5.90
N VAL A 82 17.00 19.27 -5.94
CA VAL A 82 17.85 20.29 -5.30
C VAL A 82 17.50 20.45 -3.82
N GLN A 83 16.22 20.61 -3.49
CA GLN A 83 15.78 20.93 -2.13
C GLN A 83 16.03 19.81 -1.12
N ASP A 84 16.01 18.54 -1.57
CA ASP A 84 16.18 17.37 -0.70
C ASP A 84 17.57 16.74 -0.88
N GLY A 85 18.49 17.44 -1.57
CA GLY A 85 19.90 17.04 -1.71
C GLY A 85 20.12 15.76 -2.54
N CYS A 86 19.18 15.43 -3.44
CA CYS A 86 19.26 14.20 -4.23
C CYS A 86 20.46 14.16 -5.19
N GLU A 87 21.08 15.30 -5.49
CA GLU A 87 22.27 15.40 -6.37
C GLU A 87 23.57 15.35 -5.58
N GLU A 88 23.57 15.71 -4.29
CA GLU A 88 24.80 15.98 -3.52
C GLU A 88 25.12 14.98 -2.38
N GLY A 89 24.30 14.04 -2.08
CA GLY A 89 24.56 13.11 -0.98
C GLY A 89 23.41 12.17 -0.65
N ASN A 90 22.17 12.58 -0.95
CA ASN A 90 20.97 11.80 -0.66
C ASN A 90 20.45 11.04 -1.90
N SER A 91 21.26 10.83 -2.94
CA SER A 91 20.82 10.19 -4.18
C SER A 91 20.26 8.77 -3.95
N GLY A 92 20.88 8.00 -3.05
CA GLY A 92 20.43 6.66 -2.68
C GLY A 92 19.07 6.68 -2.00
N PHE A 93 18.87 7.60 -1.05
CA PHE A 93 17.55 7.80 -0.40
C PHE A 93 16.48 8.21 -1.41
N CYS A 94 16.76 9.21 -2.25
CA CYS A 94 15.79 9.70 -3.23
C CYS A 94 15.40 8.61 -4.24
N ALA A 95 16.36 7.79 -4.70
CA ALA A 95 16.09 6.67 -5.58
C ALA A 95 15.22 5.61 -4.88
N ALA A 96 15.56 5.24 -3.65
CA ALA A 96 14.80 4.26 -2.86
C ALA A 96 13.37 4.75 -2.60
N TRP A 97 13.21 6.00 -2.15
CA TRP A 97 11.89 6.58 -1.85
C TRP A 97 11.00 6.66 -3.10
N THR A 98 11.56 7.14 -4.21
CA THR A 98 10.83 7.19 -5.48
C THR A 98 10.46 5.79 -5.98
N SER A 99 11.35 4.81 -5.80
CA SER A 99 11.08 3.40 -6.14
C SER A 99 9.95 2.82 -5.29
N ALA A 100 9.85 3.18 -4.00
CA ALA A 100 8.72 2.78 -3.17
C ALA A 100 7.38 3.34 -3.71
N GLY A 101 7.36 4.60 -4.16
CA GLY A 101 6.20 5.20 -4.81
C GLY A 101 5.77 4.42 -6.06
N TYR A 102 6.69 4.17 -6.98
CA TYR A 102 6.42 3.38 -8.18
C TYR A 102 5.98 1.94 -7.86
N ALA A 103 6.55 1.30 -6.84
CA ALA A 103 6.13 -0.04 -6.44
C ALA A 103 4.66 -0.07 -6.02
N VAL A 104 4.18 0.93 -5.26
CA VAL A 104 2.76 1.05 -4.90
C VAL A 104 1.89 1.29 -6.13
N GLU A 105 2.31 2.13 -7.09
CA GLU A 105 1.56 2.40 -8.32
C GLU A 105 1.46 1.15 -9.21
N ILE A 106 2.57 0.43 -9.41
CA ILE A 106 2.61 -0.82 -10.17
C ILE A 106 1.72 -1.88 -9.51
N SER A 107 1.71 -1.93 -8.18
CA SER A 107 0.85 -2.87 -7.45
C SER A 107 -0.64 -2.65 -7.73
N ILE A 108 -1.09 -1.39 -7.88
CA ILE A 108 -2.45 -1.07 -8.31
C ILE A 108 -2.75 -1.68 -9.68
N GLY A 109 -1.81 -1.57 -10.63
CA GLY A 109 -1.94 -2.18 -11.95
C GLY A 109 -2.16 -3.70 -11.87
N PHE A 110 -1.37 -4.41 -11.05
CA PHE A 110 -1.54 -5.85 -10.86
C PHE A 110 -2.89 -6.22 -10.21
N ALA A 111 -3.38 -5.43 -9.24
CA ALA A 111 -4.69 -5.66 -8.66
C ALA A 111 -5.83 -5.48 -9.67
N VAL A 112 -5.76 -4.46 -10.51
CA VAL A 112 -6.74 -4.22 -11.58
C VAL A 112 -6.73 -5.37 -12.59
N LEU A 113 -5.54 -5.83 -13.02
CA LEU A 113 -5.42 -6.99 -13.92
C LEU A 113 -5.96 -8.28 -13.26
N ALA A 114 -5.75 -8.46 -11.96
CA ALA A 114 -6.32 -9.60 -11.22
C ALA A 114 -7.85 -9.53 -11.20
N LEU A 115 -8.46 -8.37 -11.01
CA LEU A 115 -9.92 -8.19 -11.07
C LEU A 115 -10.47 -8.55 -12.47
N PHE A 116 -9.82 -8.10 -13.54
CA PHE A 116 -10.20 -8.49 -14.90
C PHE A 116 -10.09 -10.00 -15.12
N ALA A 117 -9.01 -10.63 -14.67
CA ALA A 117 -8.84 -12.08 -14.75
C ALA A 117 -9.94 -12.84 -13.97
N ILE A 118 -10.33 -12.34 -12.80
CA ILE A 118 -11.44 -12.92 -12.01
C ILE A 118 -12.76 -12.79 -12.75
N LEU A 119 -13.08 -11.65 -13.35
CA LEU A 119 -14.30 -11.44 -14.13
C LEU A 119 -14.38 -12.39 -15.32
N ILE A 120 -13.28 -12.57 -16.07
CA ILE A 120 -13.19 -13.56 -17.16
C ILE A 120 -13.41 -14.97 -16.60
N GLY A 121 -12.85 -15.31 -15.43
CA GLY A 121 -13.03 -16.59 -14.76
C GLY A 121 -14.48 -16.85 -14.33
N LEU A 122 -15.23 -15.80 -14.00
CA LEU A 122 -16.64 -15.95 -13.61
C LEU A 122 -17.55 -16.34 -14.78
N SER A 123 -17.18 -16.03 -16.04
CA SER A 123 -18.03 -16.23 -17.21
C SER A 123 -18.30 -17.71 -17.53
N THR A 124 -17.29 -18.58 -17.50
CA THR A 124 -17.43 -20.00 -17.86
C THR A 124 -16.68 -20.96 -16.94
N GLY A 125 -17.26 -22.16 -16.75
CA GLY A 125 -16.68 -23.17 -15.85
C GLY A 125 -15.32 -23.73 -16.31
N SER A 126 -15.09 -23.85 -17.61
CA SER A 126 -13.83 -24.34 -18.18
C SER A 126 -12.70 -23.31 -18.00
N ARG A 127 -12.98 -22.03 -18.16
CA ARG A 127 -12.01 -20.95 -17.95
C ARG A 127 -11.58 -20.86 -16.48
N ARG A 128 -12.47 -21.04 -15.53
CA ARG A 128 -12.16 -21.04 -14.08
C ARG A 128 -11.05 -22.01 -13.70
N ARG A 129 -10.98 -23.18 -14.34
CA ARG A 129 -9.94 -24.19 -14.04
C ARG A 129 -8.53 -23.76 -14.49
N ARG A 130 -8.42 -22.88 -15.48
CA ARG A 130 -7.12 -22.44 -16.02
C ARG A 130 -6.68 -21.09 -15.45
N ILE A 131 -7.63 -20.19 -15.22
CA ILE A 131 -7.35 -18.78 -14.85
C ILE A 131 -6.92 -18.62 -13.40
N TRP A 132 -7.27 -19.56 -12.47
CA TRP A 132 -6.91 -19.39 -11.06
C TRP A 132 -5.40 -19.21 -10.83
N LYS A 133 -4.54 -19.83 -11.65
CA LYS A 133 -3.08 -19.66 -11.57
C LYS A 133 -2.66 -18.23 -11.92
N ALA A 134 -3.27 -17.67 -12.95
CA ALA A 134 -3.02 -16.27 -13.33
C ALA A 134 -3.50 -15.31 -12.23
N VAL A 135 -4.69 -15.54 -11.67
CA VAL A 135 -5.21 -14.74 -10.54
C VAL A 135 -4.28 -14.82 -9.35
N ALA A 136 -3.85 -16.03 -8.96
CA ALA A 136 -2.90 -16.21 -7.85
C ALA A 136 -1.58 -15.48 -8.10
N GLY A 137 -1.02 -15.59 -9.31
CA GLY A 137 0.22 -14.90 -9.69
C GLY A 137 0.09 -13.37 -9.67
N LEU A 138 -0.99 -12.83 -10.20
CA LEU A 138 -1.24 -11.37 -10.21
C LEU A 138 -1.44 -10.81 -8.80
N VAL A 139 -2.19 -11.51 -7.94
CA VAL A 139 -2.37 -11.11 -6.54
C VAL A 139 -1.07 -11.25 -5.75
N ALA A 140 -0.25 -12.26 -6.03
CA ALA A 140 1.07 -12.41 -5.42
C ALA A 140 2.01 -11.26 -5.85
N LEU A 141 2.04 -10.89 -7.13
CA LEU A 141 2.83 -9.75 -7.62
C LEU A 141 2.37 -8.43 -6.99
N HIS A 142 1.05 -8.22 -6.87
CA HIS A 142 0.48 -7.10 -6.15
C HIS A 142 0.99 -7.05 -4.69
N ALA A 143 0.97 -8.16 -3.97
CA ALA A 143 1.47 -8.24 -2.59
C ALA A 143 2.98 -7.96 -2.52
N ILE A 144 3.78 -8.54 -3.42
CA ILE A 144 5.24 -8.36 -3.44
C ILE A 144 5.60 -6.89 -3.63
N MET A 145 4.97 -6.18 -4.57
CA MET A 145 5.25 -4.76 -4.79
C MET A 145 4.93 -3.90 -3.56
N GLN A 146 3.86 -4.20 -2.84
CA GLN A 146 3.53 -3.50 -1.60
C GLN A 146 4.52 -3.81 -0.46
N ILE A 147 4.98 -5.07 -0.36
CA ILE A 147 6.00 -5.46 0.60
C ILE A 147 7.33 -4.75 0.30
N VAL A 148 7.68 -4.60 -0.98
CA VAL A 148 8.88 -3.83 -1.39
C VAL A 148 8.77 -2.39 -0.93
N ALA A 149 7.65 -1.71 -1.18
CA ALA A 149 7.43 -0.35 -0.72
C ALA A 149 7.48 -0.23 0.82
N PHE A 150 6.82 -1.16 1.52
CA PHE A 150 6.86 -1.26 2.98
C PHE A 150 8.29 -1.42 3.51
N ALA A 151 9.07 -2.33 2.91
CA ALA A 151 10.44 -2.61 3.33
C ALA A 151 11.34 -1.38 3.13
N ILE A 152 11.26 -0.71 1.98
CA ILE A 152 12.04 0.50 1.69
C ILE A 152 11.72 1.60 2.70
N VAL A 153 10.44 1.89 2.94
CA VAL A 153 10.04 2.95 3.88
C VAL A 153 10.44 2.60 5.31
N THR A 154 10.32 1.31 5.70
CA THR A 154 10.76 0.85 7.03
C THR A 154 12.27 0.98 7.19
N ASP A 155 13.04 0.61 6.18
CA ASP A 155 14.50 0.71 6.20
C ASP A 155 14.96 2.16 6.27
N THR A 156 14.43 3.04 5.42
CA THR A 156 14.76 4.47 5.43
C THR A 156 14.40 5.16 6.74
N MET A 157 13.29 4.75 7.39
CA MET A 157 12.91 5.24 8.71
C MET A 157 13.88 4.76 9.80
N ARG A 158 14.27 3.46 9.79
CA ARG A 158 15.14 2.87 10.83
C ARG A 158 16.58 3.33 10.73
N THR A 159 17.08 3.53 9.53
CA THR A 159 18.45 3.97 9.29
C THR A 159 18.65 5.48 9.43
N GLY A 160 17.54 6.25 9.59
CA GLY A 160 17.61 7.71 9.56
C GLY A 160 18.20 8.21 8.24
N ALA A 161 17.89 7.53 7.12
CA ALA A 161 18.49 7.80 5.81
C ALA A 161 18.21 9.23 5.29
N PHE A 162 17.32 9.95 5.93
CA PHE A 162 17.05 11.36 5.70
C PHE A 162 17.16 12.12 7.02
N PRO A 163 17.79 13.32 7.06
CA PRO A 163 18.16 14.01 8.30
C PRO A 163 17.02 14.24 9.30
N THR A 164 15.77 14.31 8.83
CA THR A 164 14.61 14.54 9.68
C THR A 164 13.91 13.26 10.14
N PHE A 165 14.40 12.08 9.77
CA PHE A 165 13.72 10.80 10.06
C PHE A 165 14.10 10.19 11.42
N GLU A 166 15.01 10.80 12.20
CA GLU A 166 15.41 10.29 13.51
C GLU A 166 14.20 10.04 14.46
N ASP A 167 13.21 10.95 14.41
CA ASP A 167 11.99 10.85 15.24
C ASP A 167 10.73 10.53 14.40
N ALA A 168 10.90 9.99 13.18
CA ALA A 168 9.78 9.68 12.32
C ALA A 168 8.93 8.53 12.88
N LYS A 169 7.62 8.71 12.85
CA LYS A 169 6.65 7.68 13.23
C LYS A 169 5.82 7.25 12.02
N PRO A 170 5.43 5.96 11.96
CA PRO A 170 4.55 5.49 10.91
C PRO A 170 3.22 6.25 10.92
N GLY A 171 2.82 6.77 9.77
CA GLY A 171 1.55 7.44 9.58
C GLY A 171 0.47 6.52 9.01
N THR A 172 -0.70 7.09 8.69
CA THR A 172 -1.86 6.33 8.19
C THR A 172 -1.61 5.71 6.81
N GLY A 173 -0.84 6.36 5.94
CA GLY A 173 -0.48 5.80 4.64
C GLY A 173 0.30 4.48 4.75
N TYR A 174 1.28 4.44 5.65
CA TYR A 174 2.06 3.24 5.96
C TYR A 174 1.18 2.11 6.55
N ILE A 175 0.24 2.46 7.43
CA ILE A 175 -0.70 1.51 8.04
C ILE A 175 -1.61 0.90 6.96
N PHE A 176 -2.18 1.72 6.06
CA PHE A 176 -2.99 1.21 4.96
C PHE A 176 -2.22 0.29 4.02
N ASN A 177 -0.96 0.61 3.71
CA ASN A 177 -0.12 -0.29 2.93
C ASN A 177 0.12 -1.62 3.66
N THR A 178 0.33 -1.56 4.98
CA THR A 178 0.51 -2.76 5.81
C THR A 178 -0.71 -3.67 5.73
N PHE A 179 -1.90 -3.14 5.90
CA PHE A 179 -3.13 -3.93 5.73
C PHE A 179 -3.26 -4.47 4.30
N ALA A 180 -2.98 -3.65 3.29
CA ALA A 180 -3.11 -4.05 1.90
C ALA A 180 -2.22 -5.25 1.55
N TRP A 181 -0.93 -5.27 1.91
CA TRP A 181 -0.07 -6.41 1.60
C TRP A 181 -0.42 -7.66 2.43
N ILE A 182 -0.78 -7.52 3.72
CA ILE A 182 -1.22 -8.66 4.55
C ILE A 182 -2.44 -9.32 3.91
N PHE A 183 -3.47 -8.55 3.59
CA PHE A 183 -4.66 -9.07 2.93
C PHE A 183 -4.33 -9.74 1.59
N SER A 184 -3.46 -9.14 0.78
CA SER A 184 -3.07 -9.68 -0.52
C SER A 184 -2.35 -11.02 -0.40
N VAL A 185 -1.47 -11.20 0.58
CA VAL A 185 -0.81 -12.47 0.86
C VAL A 185 -1.85 -13.54 1.24
N LEU A 186 -2.78 -13.19 2.14
CA LEU A 186 -3.85 -14.12 2.54
C LEU A 186 -4.76 -14.49 1.37
N ILE A 187 -5.10 -13.54 0.50
CA ILE A 187 -5.89 -13.78 -0.71
C ILE A 187 -5.13 -14.72 -1.66
N ALA A 188 -3.84 -14.45 -1.93
CA ALA A 188 -3.02 -15.29 -2.81
C ALA A 188 -2.95 -16.72 -2.28
N ALA A 189 -2.67 -16.90 -1.00
CA ALA A 189 -2.66 -18.21 -0.35
C ALA A 189 -4.03 -18.92 -0.47
N GLY A 190 -5.12 -18.21 -0.20
CA GLY A 190 -6.48 -18.72 -0.32
C GLY A 190 -6.83 -19.17 -1.75
N VAL A 191 -6.42 -18.39 -2.77
CA VAL A 191 -6.62 -18.74 -4.18
C VAL A 191 -5.81 -19.99 -4.55
N VAL A 192 -4.55 -20.09 -4.11
CA VAL A 192 -3.72 -21.27 -4.36
C VAL A 192 -4.32 -22.51 -3.69
N LEU A 193 -4.68 -22.42 -2.40
CA LEU A 193 -5.28 -23.55 -1.67
C LEU A 193 -6.58 -24.02 -2.30
N THR A 194 -7.48 -23.09 -2.65
CA THR A 194 -8.75 -23.45 -3.30
C THR A 194 -8.55 -23.96 -4.73
N GLY A 195 -7.57 -23.41 -5.47
CA GLY A 195 -7.22 -23.85 -6.82
C GLY A 195 -6.68 -25.27 -6.84
N VAL A 196 -5.66 -25.56 -6.04
CA VAL A 196 -5.03 -26.89 -5.91
C VAL A 196 -6.05 -27.91 -5.41
N SER A 197 -6.87 -27.57 -4.41
CA SER A 197 -7.92 -28.46 -3.91
C SER A 197 -8.99 -28.76 -4.95
N ALA A 198 -9.31 -27.79 -5.80
CA ALA A 198 -10.25 -28.01 -6.91
C ALA A 198 -9.65 -28.92 -7.99
N ASP A 199 -8.36 -28.78 -8.30
CA ASP A 199 -7.66 -29.64 -9.27
C ASP A 199 -7.53 -31.09 -8.76
N LYS A 200 -7.37 -31.28 -7.45
CA LYS A 200 -7.41 -32.58 -6.77
C LYS A 200 -8.82 -33.17 -6.63
N GLY A 201 -9.86 -32.46 -7.07
CA GLY A 201 -11.25 -32.97 -7.06
C GLY A 201 -11.97 -32.89 -5.72
N HIS A 202 -11.46 -32.21 -4.73
CA HIS A 202 -12.14 -32.02 -3.43
C HIS A 202 -13.49 -31.33 -3.60
N LYS A 203 -14.59 -31.95 -3.12
CA LYS A 203 -15.99 -31.51 -3.30
C LYS A 203 -16.22 -30.05 -2.81
N TRP A 204 -15.57 -29.64 -1.73
CA TRP A 204 -15.71 -28.29 -1.17
C TRP A 204 -15.17 -27.19 -2.10
N ALA A 205 -14.10 -27.49 -2.85
CA ALA A 205 -13.45 -26.56 -3.78
C ALA A 205 -13.94 -26.72 -5.23
N ALA A 206 -14.22 -27.95 -5.68
CA ALA A 206 -14.65 -28.26 -7.05
C ALA A 206 -16.17 -28.12 -7.26
N GLY A 207 -16.99 -28.25 -6.21
CA GLY A 207 -18.45 -28.29 -6.27
C GLY A 207 -18.99 -29.68 -6.65
N ASN A 208 -20.34 -29.76 -6.82
CA ASN A 208 -21.03 -31.05 -7.10
C ASN A 208 -20.69 -31.65 -8.46
N ARG A 209 -19.96 -30.94 -9.34
CA ARG A 209 -19.44 -31.46 -10.61
C ARG A 209 -17.97 -31.88 -10.45
N ALA A 210 -17.69 -32.77 -9.48
CA ALA A 210 -16.44 -33.51 -9.48
C ALA A 210 -16.44 -34.39 -10.74
N TYR A 211 -15.72 -33.98 -11.78
CA TYR A 211 -15.48 -34.89 -12.91
C TYR A 211 -14.72 -36.08 -12.38
N ARG A 212 -15.36 -37.28 -12.43
CA ARG A 212 -14.64 -38.52 -12.33
C ARG A 212 -13.59 -38.51 -13.44
N ARG A 213 -12.33 -38.60 -13.08
CA ARG A 213 -11.27 -38.93 -14.01
C ARG A 213 -11.63 -40.29 -14.58
N ILE A 214 -11.87 -40.37 -15.88
CA ILE A 214 -11.93 -41.64 -16.57
C ILE A 214 -10.47 -42.05 -16.70
N ASP A 215 -10.01 -42.89 -15.78
CA ASP A 215 -8.71 -43.53 -15.89
C ASP A 215 -8.85 -44.57 -17.04
N ASN A 216 -8.23 -44.25 -18.18
CA ASN A 216 -7.97 -45.20 -19.28
C ASN A 216 -6.67 -45.93 -18.98
#